data_565a5d7af7baa2a3d1db67baaa640e8a
#
_entry.id   565a5d7af7baa2a3d1db67baaa640e8a
#
_cell.length_a   1.000
_cell.length_b   1.000
_cell.length_c   1.000
_cell.angle_alpha   90.00
_cell.angle_beta   90.00
_cell.angle_gamma   90.00
#
_symmetry.space_group_name_H-M   'P 1'
#
loop_
_entity.id
_entity.type
_entity.pdbx_description
1 polymer ?
#
loop_
_entity_poly.entity_id
_entity_poly.type
_entity_poly.pdbx_seq_one_letter_code
_entity_poly.pdbx_strand_id
1 'polypeptide(L)'
;MKGDPDAEQITSHNKHLKTTSISSAEFLFGAKKSGKKNVYEVSEKFLNFFPIVPFDAESAVIYADIAHGLSQKGRNISTFDELIAAIALRHDEPLVTRDRHYAAIEGLELVSY
;
A
#
# COMPACT_ATOMS: atom_id res chain seq x y z
N MET A 1 7.59 -6.93 -10.88
CA MET A 1 8.21 -5.64 -10.83
C MET A 1 9.22 -5.48 -11.95
N LYS A 2 10.21 -6.34 -12.08
CA LYS A 2 10.99 -6.40 -13.32
C LYS A 2 10.04 -6.76 -14.45
N GLY A 3 10.03 -5.96 -15.50
CA GLY A 3 9.16 -6.16 -16.64
C GLY A 3 7.92 -5.28 -16.68
N ASP A 4 7.67 -4.48 -15.62
CA ASP A 4 6.66 -3.45 -15.65
C ASP A 4 7.34 -2.10 -15.89
N PRO A 5 7.30 -1.56 -17.13
CA PRO A 5 7.99 -0.30 -17.45
C PRO A 5 7.47 0.87 -16.64
N ASP A 6 6.17 0.88 -16.31
CA ASP A 6 5.57 1.97 -15.54
C ASP A 6 6.08 1.96 -14.10
N ALA A 7 6.16 0.78 -13.49
CA ALA A 7 6.70 0.64 -12.13
C ALA A 7 8.18 1.00 -12.08
N GLU A 8 8.96 0.57 -13.06
CA GLU A 8 10.38 0.92 -13.16
C GLU A 8 10.57 2.42 -13.32
N GLN A 9 9.76 3.06 -14.14
CA GLN A 9 9.82 4.50 -14.35
C GLN A 9 9.51 5.26 -13.06
N ILE A 10 8.49 4.85 -12.32
CA ILE A 10 8.15 5.45 -11.03
C ILE A 10 9.30 5.29 -10.06
N THR A 11 9.88 4.11 -9.96
CA THR A 11 11.00 3.83 -9.07
C THR A 11 12.21 4.70 -9.40
N SER A 12 12.50 4.90 -10.69
CA SER A 12 13.64 5.73 -11.12
C SER A 12 13.43 7.21 -10.81
N HIS A 13 12.20 7.71 -10.86
CA HIS A 13 11.87 9.11 -10.57
C HIS A 13 11.68 9.37 -9.08
N ASN A 14 11.24 8.39 -8.31
CA ASN A 14 10.97 8.52 -6.88
C ASN A 14 11.99 7.72 -6.07
N LYS A 15 13.13 8.34 -5.81
CA LYS A 15 14.23 7.72 -5.06
C LYS A 15 13.86 7.33 -3.63
N HIS A 16 12.76 7.90 -3.12
CA HIS A 16 12.30 7.70 -1.74
C HIS A 16 10.99 6.94 -1.67
N LEU A 17 10.77 6.06 -2.65
CA LEU A 17 9.58 5.21 -2.65
C LEU A 17 9.55 4.33 -1.41
N LYS A 18 8.39 4.33 -0.73
CA LYS A 18 8.17 3.58 0.51
C LYS A 18 7.05 2.58 0.30
N THR A 19 7.01 1.57 1.16
CA THR A 19 5.88 0.65 1.23
C THR A 19 5.28 0.68 2.63
N THR A 20 4.13 0.07 2.81
CA THR A 20 3.51 -0.02 4.13
C THR A 20 3.70 -1.41 4.72
N SER A 21 3.59 -1.52 6.05
CA SER A 21 3.61 -2.83 6.72
C SER A 21 2.47 -3.72 6.25
N ILE A 22 1.33 -3.14 5.88
CA ILE A 22 0.18 -3.90 5.36
C ILE A 22 0.49 -4.45 3.97
N SER A 23 1.00 -3.62 3.07
CA SER A 23 1.41 -4.06 1.73
C SER A 23 2.49 -5.13 1.80
N SER A 24 3.45 -4.97 2.72
CA SER A 24 4.49 -5.97 2.94
C SER A 24 3.91 -7.30 3.39
N ALA A 25 2.93 -7.26 4.31
CA ALA A 25 2.26 -8.47 4.79
C ALA A 25 1.53 -9.18 3.65
N GLU A 26 0.80 -8.45 2.82
CA GLU A 26 0.10 -9.04 1.67
C GLU A 26 1.07 -9.64 0.66
N PHE A 27 2.16 -8.95 0.40
CA PHE A 27 3.19 -9.39 -0.54
C PHE A 27 3.85 -10.69 -0.07
N LEU A 28 4.22 -10.75 1.20
CA LEU A 28 4.84 -11.94 1.78
C LEU A 28 3.86 -13.11 1.88
N PHE A 29 2.60 -12.84 2.18
CA PHE A 29 1.57 -13.88 2.18
C PHE A 29 1.40 -14.48 0.78
N GLY A 30 1.37 -13.64 -0.26
CA GLY A 30 1.32 -14.10 -1.63
C GLY A 30 2.51 -14.99 -1.99
N ALA A 31 3.72 -14.61 -1.53
CA ALA A 31 4.91 -15.41 -1.74
C ALA A 31 4.85 -16.77 -1.03
N LYS A 32 4.29 -16.81 0.18
CA LYS A 32 4.05 -18.07 0.91
C LYS A 32 3.08 -18.98 0.17
N LYS A 33 2.02 -18.39 -0.39
CA LYS A 33 1.01 -19.17 -1.15
C LYS A 33 1.60 -19.82 -2.40
N SER A 34 2.69 -19.31 -2.95
CA SER A 34 3.34 -19.92 -4.09
C SER A 34 3.87 -21.32 -3.79
N GLY A 35 4.09 -21.62 -2.51
CA GLY A 35 4.67 -22.91 -2.08
C GLY A 35 6.13 -23.07 -2.42
N LYS A 36 6.77 -22.04 -2.96
CA LYS A 36 8.17 -22.08 -3.38
C LYS A 36 9.04 -21.27 -2.43
N LYS A 37 9.96 -21.97 -1.76
CA LYS A 37 10.85 -21.33 -0.78
C LYS A 37 11.68 -20.19 -1.36
N ASN A 38 12.19 -20.38 -2.57
CA ASN A 38 13.00 -19.35 -3.22
C ASN A 38 12.21 -18.09 -3.56
N VAL A 39 10.93 -18.22 -3.89
CA VAL A 39 10.06 -17.06 -4.15
C VAL A 39 9.92 -16.22 -2.88
N TYR A 40 9.73 -16.88 -1.73
CA TYR A 40 9.60 -16.17 -0.47
C TYR A 40 10.90 -15.46 -0.10
N GLU A 41 12.03 -16.13 -0.22
CA GLU A 41 13.34 -15.56 0.10
C GLU A 41 13.66 -14.33 -0.76
N VAL A 42 13.37 -14.41 -2.06
CA VAL A 42 13.56 -13.29 -2.98
C VAL A 42 12.62 -12.14 -2.61
N SER A 43 11.38 -12.45 -2.23
CA SER A 43 10.40 -11.45 -1.84
C SER A 43 10.83 -10.69 -0.57
N GLU A 44 11.35 -11.40 0.43
CA GLU A 44 11.88 -10.76 1.63
C GLU A 44 13.02 -9.80 1.29
N LYS A 45 13.95 -10.23 0.45
CA LYS A 45 15.09 -9.39 0.03
C LYS A 45 14.63 -8.16 -0.74
N PHE A 46 13.62 -8.34 -1.60
CA PHE A 46 13.07 -7.22 -2.37
C PHE A 46 12.52 -6.14 -1.45
N LEU A 47 11.78 -6.53 -0.41
CA LEU A 47 11.21 -5.57 0.54
C LEU A 47 12.27 -4.77 1.28
N ASN A 48 13.48 -5.30 1.44
CA ASN A 48 14.58 -4.59 2.10
C ASN A 48 15.05 -3.35 1.34
N PHE A 49 14.67 -3.21 0.07
CA PHE A 49 15.01 -2.01 -0.70
C PHE A 49 14.12 -0.80 -0.38
N PHE A 50 13.05 -1.00 0.39
CA PHE A 50 12.08 0.07 0.66
C PHE A 50 11.93 0.30 2.15
N PRO A 51 11.91 1.58 2.58
CA PRO A 51 11.45 1.87 3.95
C PRO A 51 10.02 1.37 4.12
N ILE A 52 9.74 0.79 5.28
CA ILE A 52 8.41 0.27 5.60
C ILE A 52 7.75 1.21 6.59
N VAL A 53 6.62 1.78 6.19
CA VAL A 53 5.84 2.69 7.02
C VAL A 53 4.83 1.86 7.82
N PRO A 54 4.88 1.92 9.17
CA PRO A 54 4.04 1.04 9.99
C PRO A 54 2.63 1.58 10.18
N PHE A 55 1.72 0.65 10.47
CA PHE A 55 0.39 0.98 10.96
C PHE A 55 0.50 1.21 12.46
N ASP A 56 0.37 2.45 12.89
CA ASP A 56 0.50 2.83 14.29
C ASP A 56 -0.87 3.22 14.92
N ALA A 57 -0.84 3.68 16.17
CA ALA A 57 -2.07 4.04 16.88
C ALA A 57 -2.85 5.16 16.19
N GLU A 58 -2.15 6.15 15.64
CA GLU A 58 -2.80 7.24 14.91
C GLU A 58 -3.38 6.76 13.58
N SER A 59 -2.72 5.81 12.93
CA SER A 59 -3.27 5.16 11.73
C SER A 59 -4.59 4.47 12.05
N ALA A 60 -4.71 3.87 13.24
CA ALA A 60 -5.96 3.22 13.66
C ALA A 60 -7.12 4.21 13.76
N VAL A 61 -6.87 5.40 14.28
CA VAL A 61 -7.90 6.45 14.38
C VAL A 61 -8.33 6.89 12.98
N ILE A 62 -7.37 7.13 12.10
CA ILE A 62 -7.65 7.54 10.72
C ILE A 62 -8.40 6.44 9.98
N TYR A 63 -7.99 5.18 10.17
CA TYR A 63 -8.69 4.04 9.59
C TYR A 63 -10.16 4.01 9.98
N ALA A 64 -10.46 4.21 11.26
CA ALA A 64 -11.83 4.19 11.74
C ALA A 64 -12.68 5.25 11.05
N ASP A 65 -12.13 6.45 10.86
CA ASP A 65 -12.81 7.54 10.16
C ASP A 65 -13.05 7.19 8.68
N ILE A 66 -12.04 6.66 8.01
CA ILE A 66 -12.15 6.25 6.60
C ILE A 66 -13.22 5.17 6.43
N ALA A 67 -13.10 4.10 7.20
CA ALA A 67 -13.99 2.95 7.08
C ALA A 67 -15.43 3.31 7.39
N HIS A 68 -15.64 4.12 8.42
CA HIS A 68 -16.97 4.59 8.79
C HIS A 68 -17.58 5.48 7.70
N GLY A 69 -16.79 6.43 7.19
CA GLY A 69 -17.25 7.33 6.13
C GLY A 69 -17.62 6.60 4.84
N LEU A 70 -16.80 5.64 4.43
CA LEU A 70 -17.07 4.85 3.23
C LEU A 70 -18.30 3.96 3.41
N SER A 71 -18.46 3.36 4.59
CA SER A 71 -19.62 2.54 4.92
C SER A 71 -20.90 3.35 4.81
N GLN A 72 -20.92 4.57 5.32
CA GLN A 72 -22.09 5.45 5.24
C GLN A 72 -22.45 5.87 3.82
N LYS A 73 -21.45 5.96 2.94
CA LYS A 73 -21.65 6.30 1.53
C LYS A 73 -21.99 5.09 0.67
N GLY A 74 -22.05 3.89 1.26
CA GLY A 74 -22.27 2.64 0.52
C GLY A 74 -21.13 2.26 -0.40
N ARG A 75 -19.91 2.76 -0.13
CA ARG A 75 -18.76 2.45 -0.94
C ARG A 75 -17.99 1.27 -0.37
N ASN A 76 -17.59 0.35 -1.25
CA ASN A 76 -16.87 -0.85 -0.86
C ASN A 76 -15.42 -0.80 -1.34
N ILE A 77 -14.53 -0.66 -0.36
CA ILE A 77 -13.10 -0.80 -0.56
C ILE A 77 -12.65 -1.89 0.40
N SER A 78 -11.69 -2.72 0.01
CA SER A 78 -11.22 -3.80 0.88
C SER A 78 -10.64 -3.21 2.18
N THR A 79 -10.72 -3.99 3.25
CA THR A 79 -10.17 -3.59 4.55
C THR A 79 -8.67 -3.30 4.44
N PHE A 80 -7.92 -4.15 3.72
CA PHE A 80 -6.49 -3.90 3.54
C PHE A 80 -6.22 -2.59 2.81
N ASP A 81 -7.00 -2.26 1.80
CA ASP A 81 -6.83 -1.00 1.09
C ASP A 81 -7.14 0.20 1.98
N GLU A 82 -8.14 0.09 2.84
CA GLU A 82 -8.46 1.12 3.83
C GLU A 82 -7.32 1.30 4.84
N LEU A 83 -6.71 0.20 5.28
CA LEU A 83 -5.56 0.25 6.20
C LEU A 83 -4.34 0.91 5.54
N ILE A 84 -4.07 0.57 4.29
CA ILE A 84 -2.98 1.19 3.52
C ILE A 84 -3.21 2.69 3.36
N ALA A 85 -4.43 3.08 3.02
CA ALA A 85 -4.79 4.48 2.88
C ALA A 85 -4.63 5.25 4.20
N ALA A 86 -5.00 4.63 5.32
CA ALA A 86 -4.84 5.23 6.64
C ALA A 86 -3.38 5.51 6.96
N ILE A 87 -2.48 4.59 6.61
CA ILE A 87 -1.04 4.79 6.79
C ILE A 87 -0.56 5.96 5.94
N ALA A 88 -0.96 6.01 4.68
CA ALA A 88 -0.56 7.09 3.78
C ALA A 88 -1.01 8.46 4.30
N LEU A 89 -2.25 8.57 4.74
CA LEU A 89 -2.78 9.80 5.32
C LEU A 89 -2.07 10.17 6.63
N ARG A 90 -1.81 9.18 7.49
CA ARG A 90 -1.15 9.39 8.78
C ARG A 90 0.24 10.01 8.61
N HIS A 91 0.95 9.57 7.60
CA HIS A 91 2.33 10.00 7.36
C HIS A 91 2.46 11.06 6.27
N ASP A 92 1.32 11.57 5.79
CA ASP A 92 1.27 12.58 4.73
C ASP A 92 2.08 12.16 3.49
N GLU A 93 1.92 10.92 3.11
CA GLU A 93 2.58 10.34 1.94
C GLU A 93 1.57 10.11 0.83
N PRO A 94 1.92 10.43 -0.42
CA PRO A 94 1.05 10.08 -1.54
C PRO A 94 1.04 8.57 -1.76
N LEU A 95 -0.07 8.04 -2.23
CA LEU A 95 -0.20 6.63 -2.56
C LEU A 95 0.00 6.44 -4.06
N VAL A 96 0.97 5.62 -4.43
CA VAL A 96 1.24 5.25 -5.81
C VAL A 96 0.42 3.99 -6.13
N THR A 97 -0.55 4.12 -7.03
CA THR A 97 -1.46 3.02 -7.33
C THR A 97 -2.10 3.18 -8.71
N ARG A 98 -2.49 2.07 -9.32
CA ARG A 98 -3.36 2.03 -10.49
C ARG A 98 -4.82 1.89 -10.12
N ASP A 99 -5.10 1.58 -8.86
CA ASP A 99 -6.46 1.32 -8.39
C ASP A 99 -7.20 2.63 -8.15
N ARG A 100 -8.26 2.84 -8.92
CA ARG A 100 -9.08 4.05 -8.82
C ARG A 100 -10.01 4.06 -7.61
N HIS A 101 -10.19 2.94 -6.95
CA HIS A 101 -11.05 2.87 -5.77
C HIS A 101 -10.57 3.81 -4.66
N TYR A 102 -9.27 4.05 -4.57
CA TYR A 102 -8.69 4.96 -3.59
C TYR A 102 -9.16 6.41 -3.76
N ALA A 103 -9.65 6.79 -4.94
CA ALA A 103 -10.15 8.15 -5.18
C ALA A 103 -11.37 8.48 -4.31
N ALA A 104 -12.06 7.48 -3.77
CA ALA A 104 -13.18 7.68 -2.87
C ALA A 104 -12.74 8.15 -1.48
N ILE A 105 -11.45 8.09 -1.17
CA ILE A 105 -10.91 8.45 0.14
C ILE A 105 -10.50 9.92 0.12
N GLU A 106 -11.18 10.71 0.95
CA GLU A 106 -10.96 12.14 1.03
C GLU A 106 -9.59 12.44 1.64
N GLY A 107 -8.89 13.41 1.07
CA GLY A 107 -7.59 13.85 1.56
C GLY A 107 -6.41 13.00 1.13
N LEU A 108 -6.64 11.88 0.48
CA LEU A 108 -5.57 11.01 0.01
C LEU A 108 -5.03 11.52 -1.32
N GLU A 109 -3.73 11.80 -1.37
CA GLU A 109 -3.06 12.15 -2.62
C GLU A 109 -2.70 10.86 -3.37
N LEU A 110 -3.14 10.78 -4.62
CA LEU A 110 -2.87 9.61 -5.47
C LEU A 110 -1.90 9.98 -6.58
N VAL A 111 -0.95 9.09 -6.81
CA VAL A 111 -0.06 9.14 -7.97
C VAL A 111 -0.37 7.91 -8.80
N SER A 112 -0.93 8.13 -9.99
CA SER A 112 -1.32 7.06 -10.90
C SER A 112 -0.17 6.72 -11.84
N TYR A 113 -0.10 5.48 -12.25
CA TYR A 113 0.89 5.05 -13.23
C TYR A 113 0.37 3.98 -14.17
#